data_0db88323d6ed74adfb0963b2344af5e1
#
_entry.id   0db88323d6ed74adfb0963b2344af5e1
#
_cell.length_a   1.000
_cell.length_b   1.000
_cell.length_c   1.000
_cell.angle_alpha   90.00
_cell.angle_beta   90.00
_cell.angle_gamma   90.00
#
_symmetry.space_group_name_H-M   'P 1'
#
loop_
_entity.id
_entity.type
_entity.pdbx_description
1 polymer ?
#
loop_
_entity_poly.entity_id
_entity_poly.type
_entity_poly.pdbx_seq_one_letter_code
_entity_poly.pdbx_strand_id
1 'polypeptide(L)' 'MPEINEEINKAVEHAKVKHPFFCENLPHAVCLATEELGELAKAVNDGNITQIKAEALDTIAVLIRLIELTEEL' A
#
# COMPACT_ATOMS: atom_id res chain seq x y z
N MET A 1 -2.92 -8.69 -20.17
CA MET A 1 -2.53 -8.31 -18.80
C MET A 1 -3.04 -6.92 -18.50
N PRO A 2 -3.70 -6.68 -17.37
CA PRO A 2 -4.09 -5.32 -17.02
C PRO A 2 -2.84 -4.45 -16.88
N GLU A 3 -2.96 -3.20 -17.24
CA GLU A 3 -1.86 -2.28 -17.04
C GLU A 3 -1.61 -2.09 -15.55
N ILE A 4 -0.34 -2.02 -15.17
CA ILE A 4 0.06 -1.84 -13.77
C ILE A 4 -0.54 -0.55 -13.19
N ASN A 5 -0.62 0.51 -13.99
CA ASN A 5 -1.20 1.77 -13.51
C ASN A 5 -2.66 1.62 -13.10
N GLU A 6 -3.44 0.83 -13.83
CA GLU A 6 -4.83 0.56 -13.47
C GLU A 6 -4.93 -0.22 -12.17
N GLU A 7 -4.06 -1.20 -11.99
CA GLU A 7 -4.03 -2.01 -10.77
C GLU A 7 -3.64 -1.16 -9.57
N ILE A 8 -2.67 -0.26 -9.73
CA ILE A 8 -2.25 0.67 -8.68
C ILE A 8 -3.39 1.60 -8.31
N ASN A 9 -4.07 2.17 -9.31
CA ASN A 9 -5.19 3.07 -9.07
C ASN A 9 -6.32 2.37 -8.31
N LYS A 10 -6.63 1.14 -8.68
CA LYS A 10 -7.64 0.34 -7.98
C LYS A 10 -7.23 0.05 -6.54
N ALA A 11 -5.96 -0.26 -6.32
CA ALA A 11 -5.45 -0.51 -4.97
C ALA A 11 -5.56 0.74 -4.10
N VAL A 12 -5.22 1.91 -4.64
CA VAL A 12 -5.33 3.19 -3.92
C VAL A 12 -6.80 3.49 -3.59
N GLU A 13 -7.69 3.35 -4.57
CA GLU A 13 -9.13 3.58 -4.35
C GLU A 13 -9.69 2.64 -3.29
N HIS A 14 -9.33 1.36 -3.36
CA HIS A 14 -9.75 0.37 -2.38
C HIS A 14 -9.26 0.74 -0.98
N ALA A 15 -8.01 1.17 -0.87
CA ALA A 15 -7.44 1.60 0.40
C ALA A 15 -8.18 2.82 0.97
N LYS A 16 -8.54 3.78 0.12
CA LYS A 16 -9.27 4.99 0.54
C LYS A 16 -10.69 4.68 0.99
N VAL A 17 -11.34 3.71 0.37
CA VAL A 17 -12.69 3.28 0.77
C VAL A 17 -12.63 2.55 2.11
N LYS A 18 -11.66 1.64 2.27
CA LYS A 18 -11.52 0.84 3.48
C LYS A 18 -11.01 1.66 4.65
N HIS A 19 -10.12 2.61 4.40
CA HIS A 19 -9.53 3.49 5.41
C HIS A 19 -9.56 4.93 4.92
N PRO A 20 -10.73 5.62 5.03
CA PRO A 20 -10.86 6.99 4.52
C PRO A 20 -9.93 7.98 5.19
N PHE A 21 -9.58 7.75 6.45
CA PHE A 21 -8.57 8.54 7.14
C PHE A 21 -7.27 7.74 7.15
N PHE A 22 -6.21 8.33 6.60
CA PHE A 22 -4.93 7.65 6.53
C PHE A 22 -4.14 7.83 7.82
N CYS A 23 -3.39 8.91 7.91
CA CYS A 23 -2.54 9.21 9.05
C CYS A 23 -2.43 10.72 9.22
N GLU A 24 -2.17 11.17 10.45
CA GLU A 24 -1.99 12.58 10.75
C GLU A 24 -0.54 13.02 10.61
N ASN A 25 0.41 12.08 10.65
CA ASN A 25 1.83 12.40 10.63
C ASN A 25 2.65 11.38 9.85
N LEU A 26 3.82 11.82 9.40
CA LEU A 26 4.71 10.97 8.58
C LEU A 26 5.26 9.75 9.33
N PRO A 27 5.68 9.85 10.62
CA PRO A 27 6.14 8.66 11.32
C PRO A 27 5.11 7.54 11.36
N HIS A 28 3.83 7.86 11.56
CA HIS A 28 2.76 6.87 11.55
C HIS A 28 2.62 6.26 10.15
N ALA A 29 2.68 7.10 9.10
CA ALA A 29 2.60 6.62 7.73
C ALA A 29 3.73 5.65 7.38
N VAL A 30 4.95 5.93 7.84
CA VAL A 30 6.10 5.04 7.65
C VAL A 30 5.90 3.71 8.38
N CYS A 31 5.33 3.74 9.58
CA CYS A 31 5.02 2.50 10.31
C CYS A 31 4.04 1.63 9.53
N LEU A 32 3.00 2.23 8.93
CA LEU A 32 2.05 1.48 8.12
C LEU A 32 2.73 0.88 6.88
N ALA A 33 3.61 1.64 6.23
CA ALA A 33 4.36 1.14 5.08
C ALA A 33 5.25 -0.05 5.49
N THR A 34 5.88 0.03 6.66
CA THR A 34 6.72 -1.03 7.19
C THR A 34 5.90 -2.30 7.46
N GLU A 35 4.70 -2.16 8.01
CA GLU A 35 3.81 -3.29 8.25
C GLU A 35 3.44 -3.98 6.93
N GLU A 36 3.07 -3.20 5.92
CA GLU A 36 2.73 -3.76 4.60
C GLU A 36 3.93 -4.45 3.96
N LEU A 37 5.12 -3.88 4.10
CA LEU A 37 6.34 -4.48 3.58
C LEU A 37 6.64 -5.81 4.30
N GLY A 38 6.39 -5.87 5.60
CA GLY A 38 6.52 -7.11 6.37
C GLY A 38 5.57 -8.20 5.88
N GLU A 39 4.33 -7.84 5.57
CA GLU A 39 3.35 -8.77 5.02
C GLU A 39 3.78 -9.25 3.62
N LEU A 40 4.35 -8.36 2.82
CA LEU A 40 4.91 -8.74 1.52
C LEU A 40 6.05 -9.74 1.69
N ALA A 41 6.96 -9.49 2.63
CA ALA A 41 8.06 -10.41 2.90
C ALA A 41 7.55 -11.79 3.32
N LYS A 42 6.51 -11.82 4.16
CA LYS A 42 5.89 -13.09 4.57
C LYS A 42 5.30 -13.82 3.37
N ALA A 43 4.60 -13.12 2.50
CA ALA A 43 4.02 -13.72 1.29
C ALA A 43 5.10 -14.33 0.39
N VAL A 44 6.23 -13.65 0.25
CA VAL A 44 7.37 -14.17 -0.52
C VAL A 44 7.93 -15.44 0.11
N ASN A 45 8.10 -15.45 1.43
CA ASN A 45 8.57 -16.64 2.14
C ASN A 45 7.61 -17.82 2.02
N ASP A 46 6.31 -17.54 1.98
CA ASP A 46 5.28 -18.57 1.82
C ASP A 46 5.14 -19.06 0.37
N GLY A 47 5.75 -18.35 -0.57
CA GLY A 47 5.71 -18.72 -1.99
C GLY A 47 4.34 -18.55 -2.66
N ASN A 48 3.48 -17.70 -2.10
CA ASN A 48 2.13 -17.47 -2.63
C ASN A 48 2.13 -16.31 -3.60
N ILE A 49 2.19 -16.62 -4.90
CA ILE A 49 2.30 -15.61 -5.96
C ILE A 49 1.14 -14.61 -5.96
N THR A 50 -0.08 -15.09 -5.77
CA THR A 50 -1.26 -14.21 -5.73
C THR A 50 -1.16 -13.23 -4.55
N GLN A 51 -0.74 -13.73 -3.39
CA GLN A 51 -0.61 -12.90 -2.19
C GLN A 51 0.56 -11.92 -2.33
N ILE A 52 1.66 -12.34 -2.95
CA ILE A 52 2.80 -11.46 -3.21
C ILE A 52 2.35 -10.23 -3.99
N LYS A 53 1.61 -10.44 -5.08
CA LYS A 53 1.12 -9.34 -5.90
C LYS A 53 0.18 -8.44 -5.11
N ALA A 54 -0.74 -9.02 -4.35
CA ALA A 54 -1.69 -8.25 -3.55
C ALA A 54 -0.97 -7.38 -2.50
N GLU A 55 -0.02 -7.97 -1.78
CA GLU A 55 0.72 -7.24 -0.75
C GLU A 55 1.64 -6.16 -1.34
N ALA A 56 2.20 -6.43 -2.53
CA ALA A 56 2.99 -5.42 -3.23
C ALA A 56 2.14 -4.21 -3.61
N LEU A 57 0.93 -4.45 -4.12
CA LEU A 57 0.00 -3.37 -4.48
C LEU A 57 -0.45 -2.59 -3.24
N ASP A 58 -0.70 -3.27 -2.13
CA ASP A 58 -1.06 -2.62 -0.87
C ASP A 58 0.08 -1.73 -0.37
N THR A 59 1.32 -2.20 -0.50
CA THR A 59 2.50 -1.42 -0.11
C THR A 59 2.61 -0.16 -0.96
N ILE A 60 2.42 -0.29 -2.27
CA ILE A 60 2.44 0.85 -3.18
C ILE A 60 1.34 1.85 -2.81
N ALA A 61 0.14 1.36 -2.51
CA ALA A 61 -0.98 2.23 -2.14
C ALA A 61 -0.68 3.05 -0.88
N VAL A 62 -0.06 2.44 0.13
CA VAL A 62 0.34 3.16 1.35
C VAL A 62 1.37 4.22 1.03
N LEU A 63 2.35 3.91 0.18
CA LEU A 63 3.39 4.88 -0.19
C LEU A 63 2.82 6.05 -0.99
N ILE A 64 1.85 5.80 -1.86
CA ILE A 64 1.18 6.88 -2.58
C ILE A 64 0.45 7.80 -1.61
N ARG A 65 -0.27 7.23 -0.64
CA ARG A 65 -0.97 8.03 0.36
C ARG A 65 0.01 8.81 1.26
N LEU A 66 1.18 8.25 1.52
CA LEU A 66 2.24 8.96 2.24
C LEU A 66 2.71 10.18 1.45
N ILE A 67 2.91 10.00 0.13
CA ILE A 67 3.31 11.11 -0.74
C ILE A 67 2.23 12.20 -0.73
N GLU A 68 0.96 11.82 -0.83
CA GLU A 68 -0.16 12.76 -0.75
C GLU A 68 -0.16 13.51 0.58
N LEU A 69 0.17 12.82 1.67
CA LEU A 69 0.25 13.44 2.99
C LEU A 69 1.33 14.53 3.02
N THR A 70 2.47 14.32 2.36
CA THR A 70 3.53 15.34 2.33
C THR A 70 3.05 16.63 1.68
N GLU A 71 2.10 16.56 0.77
CA GLU A 71 1.57 17.74 0.07
C GLU A 71 0.63 18.57 0.96
N GLU A 72 0.17 18.00 2.07
CA GLU A 72 -0.68 18.69 3.02
C GLU A 72 0.12 19.35 4.16
N LEU A 73 1.41 19.10 4.20
CA LEU A 73 2.30 19.62 5.26
C LEU A 73 3.10 20.89 4.81
#